data_487dad4053e1191cf65dd7c76590d253
#
_entry.id   487dad4053e1191cf65dd7c76590d253
#
_cell.length_a   1.000
_cell.length_b   1.000
_cell.length_c   1.000
_cell.angle_alpha   90.00
_cell.angle_beta   90.00
_cell.angle_gamma   90.00
#
_symmetry.space_group_name_H-M   'P 1'
#
loop_
_entity.id
_entity.type
_entity.pdbx_description
1 polymer ?
#
loop_
_entity_poly.entity_id
_entity_poly.type
_entity_poly.pdbx_seq_one_letter_code
_entity_poly.pdbx_strand_id
1 'polypeptide(L)'
;MAQLTLIADGRATAPLGLPGGFALRSPRAADTEKLGQLYFDSRVPGARHGDAAEAIQEVRSFFQGEFGDFWPGASGVIERDGKLVAALLAVHRAPWDDTPDCPFITDLFTDQRFRRQGLARTLIIRCLTQASSTARPQVALRVDSDNTPAMRLYQRMGFGLRGPE
;
A
#
# COMPACT_ATOMS: atom_id res chain seq x y z
N MET A 1 0.59 21.61 0.03
CA MET A 1 1.25 20.57 -0.78
C MET A 1 0.19 19.75 -1.48
N ALA A 2 0.36 19.55 -2.76
CA ALA A 2 -0.68 18.91 -3.55
C ALA A 2 -0.62 17.40 -3.41
N GLN A 3 -1.77 16.80 -3.16
CA GLN A 3 -1.92 15.35 -3.32
C GLN A 3 -2.19 15.04 -4.78
N LEU A 4 -1.44 14.11 -5.33
CA LEU A 4 -1.61 13.65 -6.70
C LEU A 4 -2.27 12.28 -6.70
N THR A 5 -3.17 12.06 -7.63
CA THR A 5 -3.72 10.75 -7.91
C THR A 5 -2.91 10.13 -9.03
N LEU A 6 -2.29 8.99 -8.75
CA LEU A 6 -1.53 8.22 -9.73
C LEU A 6 -2.31 6.96 -10.07
N ILE A 7 -2.15 6.50 -11.31
CA ILE A 7 -2.82 5.30 -11.78
C ILE A 7 -1.85 4.46 -12.59
N ALA A 8 -1.97 3.15 -12.48
CA ALA A 8 -1.20 2.19 -13.28
C ALA A 8 -2.13 1.12 -13.82
N ASP A 9 -1.77 0.56 -14.98
CA ASP A 9 -2.46 -0.61 -15.50
C ASP A 9 -2.06 -1.85 -14.70
N GLY A 10 -3.05 -2.66 -14.33
CA GLY A 10 -2.80 -3.98 -13.76
C GLY A 10 -2.12 -4.86 -14.81
N ARG A 11 -1.15 -5.63 -14.36
CA ARG A 11 -0.43 -6.55 -15.25
C ARG A 11 0.07 -7.75 -14.48
N ALA A 12 -0.04 -8.91 -15.12
CA ALA A 12 0.50 -10.13 -14.59
C ALA A 12 2.02 -10.08 -14.72
N THR A 13 2.71 -10.07 -13.60
CA THR A 13 4.17 -10.05 -13.55
C THR A 13 4.63 -11.22 -12.69
N ALA A 14 5.68 -11.88 -13.10
CA ALA A 14 6.27 -12.93 -12.28
C ALA A 14 6.67 -12.34 -10.93
N PRO A 15 6.31 -13.01 -9.82
CA PRO A 15 6.64 -12.49 -8.50
C PRO A 15 8.15 -12.40 -8.33
N LEU A 16 8.61 -11.28 -7.76
CA LEU A 16 10.00 -11.16 -7.36
C LEU A 16 10.21 -12.06 -6.14
N GLY A 17 11.33 -12.79 -6.14
CA GLY A 17 11.73 -13.54 -4.96
C GLY A 17 12.04 -12.59 -3.81
N LEU A 18 11.50 -12.89 -2.63
CA LEU A 18 11.88 -12.18 -1.42
C LEU A 18 13.25 -12.66 -0.95
N PRO A 19 14.06 -11.78 -0.33
CA PRO A 19 15.27 -12.23 0.33
C PRO A 19 14.96 -13.28 1.39
N GLY A 20 15.93 -14.14 1.69
CA GLY A 20 15.77 -15.19 2.67
C GLY A 20 15.31 -14.66 4.03
N GLY A 21 14.42 -15.36 4.69
CA GLY A 21 13.88 -14.99 5.99
C GLY A 21 12.63 -14.11 5.95
N PHE A 22 12.22 -13.64 4.77
CA PHE A 22 10.99 -12.87 4.60
C PHE A 22 9.86 -13.76 4.07
N ALA A 23 8.65 -13.53 4.55
CA ALA A 23 7.45 -14.23 4.09
C ALA A 23 6.34 -13.23 3.78
N LEU A 24 5.62 -13.48 2.68
CA LEU A 24 4.51 -12.63 2.23
C LEU A 24 3.19 -13.36 2.44
N ARG A 25 2.22 -12.68 2.99
CA ARG A 25 0.84 -13.20 3.14
C ARG A 25 -0.17 -12.07 3.07
N SER A 26 -1.45 -12.41 2.98
CA SER A 26 -2.53 -11.42 3.07
C SER A 26 -2.66 -10.90 4.50
N PRO A 27 -2.95 -9.61 4.68
CA PRO A 27 -3.23 -9.06 6.01
C PRO A 27 -4.60 -9.53 6.52
N ARG A 28 -4.77 -9.52 7.83
CA ARG A 28 -6.00 -9.89 8.51
C ARG A 28 -6.35 -8.87 9.57
N ALA A 29 -7.62 -8.82 9.96
CA ALA A 29 -8.05 -7.93 11.04
C ALA A 29 -7.28 -8.19 12.34
N ALA A 30 -6.85 -9.42 12.59
CA ALA A 30 -6.03 -9.76 13.75
C ALA A 30 -4.65 -9.07 13.73
N ASP A 31 -4.21 -8.54 12.57
CA ASP A 31 -2.95 -7.82 12.45
C ASP A 31 -3.07 -6.34 12.83
N THR A 32 -4.24 -5.85 13.20
CA THR A 32 -4.51 -4.41 13.37
C THR A 32 -3.47 -3.71 14.25
N GLU A 33 -3.18 -4.25 15.42
CA GLU A 33 -2.23 -3.59 16.32
C GLU A 33 -0.82 -3.59 15.76
N LYS A 34 -0.38 -4.71 15.20
CA LYS A 34 0.95 -4.83 14.59
C LYS A 34 1.09 -3.92 13.37
N LEU A 35 0.05 -3.84 12.54
CA LEU A 35 0.04 -2.96 11.38
C LEU A 35 0.07 -1.49 11.79
N GLY A 36 -0.71 -1.13 12.80
CA GLY A 36 -0.70 0.25 13.31
C GLY A 36 0.66 0.65 13.88
N GLN A 37 1.29 -0.26 14.61
CA GLN A 37 2.63 -0.02 15.15
C GLN A 37 3.65 0.12 14.01
N LEU A 38 3.59 -0.76 13.01
CA LEU A 38 4.45 -0.67 11.83
C LEU A 38 4.24 0.65 11.09
N TYR A 39 3.00 1.05 10.90
CA TYR A 39 2.68 2.32 10.25
C TYR A 39 3.31 3.50 11.00
N PHE A 40 3.16 3.51 12.33
CA PHE A 40 3.77 4.54 13.17
C PHE A 40 5.29 4.54 13.05
N ASP A 41 5.92 3.37 13.14
CA ASP A 41 7.38 3.22 13.09
C ASP A 41 7.96 3.54 11.71
N SER A 42 7.17 3.42 10.66
CA SER A 42 7.62 3.68 9.29
C SER A 42 7.72 5.16 8.96
N ARG A 43 7.13 6.02 9.79
CA ARG A 43 7.11 7.45 9.54
C ARG A 43 8.48 8.07 9.72
N VAL A 44 8.81 9.02 8.84
CA VAL A 44 10.02 9.81 9.01
C VAL A 44 9.85 10.70 10.24
N PRO A 45 10.84 10.80 11.14
CA PRO A 45 10.75 11.68 12.30
C PRO A 45 10.34 13.10 11.90
N GLY A 46 9.32 13.62 12.55
CA GLY A 46 8.78 14.96 12.29
C GLY A 46 7.82 15.06 11.11
N ALA A 47 7.60 13.99 10.37
CA ALA A 47 6.80 14.03 9.15
C ALA A 47 5.30 14.08 9.41
N ARG A 48 4.80 13.59 10.53
CA ARG A 48 3.38 13.63 10.83
C ARG A 48 3.09 13.50 12.31
N HIS A 49 1.97 14.09 12.71
CA HIS A 49 1.52 14.08 14.09
C HIS A 49 0.67 12.85 14.36
N GLY A 50 0.65 12.46 15.58
CA GLY A 50 -0.10 11.33 16.06
C GLY A 50 0.80 10.35 16.80
N ASP A 51 0.19 9.50 17.58
CA ASP A 51 0.87 8.46 18.32
C ASP A 51 0.53 7.08 17.74
N ALA A 52 1.11 6.05 18.33
CA ALA A 52 0.85 4.69 17.88
C ALA A 52 -0.63 4.30 18.02
N ALA A 53 -1.31 4.81 19.03
CA ALA A 53 -2.73 4.53 19.23
C ALA A 53 -3.58 5.08 18.08
N GLU A 54 -3.26 6.27 17.58
CA GLU A 54 -3.95 6.84 16.42
C GLU A 54 -3.68 6.03 15.15
N ALA A 55 -2.45 5.57 14.95
CA ALA A 55 -2.10 4.72 13.82
C ALA A 55 -2.85 3.39 13.87
N ILE A 56 -2.97 2.78 15.04
CA ILE A 56 -3.72 1.55 15.23
C ILE A 56 -5.21 1.78 14.94
N GLN A 57 -5.75 2.92 15.39
CA GLN A 57 -7.15 3.25 15.12
C GLN A 57 -7.41 3.43 13.62
N GLU A 58 -6.48 4.03 12.89
CA GLU A 58 -6.61 4.19 11.44
C GLU A 58 -6.63 2.84 10.73
N VAL A 59 -5.78 1.91 11.13
CA VAL A 59 -5.81 0.54 10.59
C VAL A 59 -7.11 -0.17 10.95
N ARG A 60 -7.60 0.03 12.17
CA ARG A 60 -8.89 -0.52 12.59
C ARG A 60 -10.03 -0.02 11.69
N SER A 61 -10.03 1.28 11.39
CA SER A 61 -11.01 1.89 10.50
C SER A 61 -10.93 1.30 9.08
N PHE A 62 -9.72 1.00 8.61
CA PHE A 62 -9.54 0.33 7.34
C PHE A 62 -10.25 -1.03 7.32
N PHE A 63 -10.02 -1.87 8.33
CA PHE A 63 -10.65 -3.20 8.39
C PHE A 63 -12.17 -3.13 8.64
N GLN A 64 -12.68 -2.02 9.16
CA GLN A 64 -14.12 -1.78 9.32
C GLN A 64 -14.79 -1.31 8.04
N GLY A 65 -14.03 -1.10 6.96
CA GLY A 65 -14.58 -0.72 5.67
C GLY A 65 -14.73 0.79 5.45
N GLU A 66 -14.20 1.62 6.32
CA GLU A 66 -14.33 3.07 6.20
C GLU A 66 -13.60 3.64 4.98
N PHE A 67 -12.60 2.93 4.48
CA PHE A 67 -11.83 3.35 3.31
C PHE A 67 -12.16 2.53 2.05
N GLY A 68 -13.25 1.77 2.09
CA GLY A 68 -13.71 0.92 1.01
C GLY A 68 -13.63 -0.56 1.35
N ASP A 69 -14.05 -1.40 0.42
CA ASP A 69 -14.03 -2.86 0.60
C ASP A 69 -12.61 -3.39 0.55
N PHE A 70 -12.15 -3.93 1.67
CA PHE A 70 -10.84 -4.54 1.80
C PHE A 70 -10.66 -5.66 0.76
N TRP A 71 -9.52 -5.63 0.07
CA TRP A 71 -9.16 -6.63 -0.91
C TRP A 71 -7.94 -7.44 -0.44
N PRO A 72 -8.15 -8.56 0.25
CA PRO A 72 -7.03 -9.36 0.80
C PRO A 72 -6.05 -9.86 -0.25
N GLY A 73 -6.56 -10.28 -1.42
CA GLY A 73 -5.72 -10.85 -2.47
C GLY A 73 -4.73 -9.86 -3.07
N ALA A 74 -5.08 -8.57 -3.11
CA ALA A 74 -4.23 -7.51 -3.64
C ALA A 74 -3.39 -6.83 -2.56
N SER A 75 -3.78 -7.01 -1.30
CA SER A 75 -3.05 -6.50 -0.15
C SER A 75 -1.96 -7.50 0.26
N GLY A 76 -0.99 -7.04 1.03
CA GLY A 76 0.05 -7.93 1.52
C GLY A 76 0.73 -7.38 2.76
N VAL A 77 1.21 -8.29 3.58
CA VAL A 77 2.15 -7.99 4.65
C VAL A 77 3.38 -8.88 4.47
N ILE A 78 4.54 -8.32 4.78
CA ILE A 78 5.79 -9.07 4.76
C ILE A 78 6.28 -9.18 6.19
N GLU A 79 6.60 -10.40 6.57
CA GLU A 79 7.08 -10.74 7.91
C GLU A 79 8.53 -11.19 7.85
N ARG A 80 9.24 -10.91 8.93
CA ARG A 80 10.54 -11.51 9.21
C ARG A 80 10.60 -11.83 10.70
N ASP A 81 10.90 -13.08 11.02
CA ASP A 81 10.99 -13.56 12.41
C ASP A 81 9.73 -13.23 13.22
N GLY A 82 8.57 -13.38 12.61
CA GLY A 82 7.28 -13.12 13.26
C GLY A 82 6.91 -11.65 13.39
N LYS A 83 7.74 -10.74 12.87
CA LYS A 83 7.49 -9.30 12.93
C LYS A 83 7.08 -8.78 11.56
N LEU A 84 6.04 -7.96 11.51
CA LEU A 84 5.66 -7.27 10.27
C LEU A 84 6.67 -6.17 9.95
N VAL A 85 7.19 -6.18 8.72
CA VAL A 85 8.23 -5.21 8.30
C VAL A 85 7.79 -4.37 7.11
N ALA A 86 6.77 -4.76 6.38
CA ALA A 86 6.20 -3.98 5.28
C ALA A 86 4.74 -4.37 5.07
N ALA A 87 3.95 -3.45 4.55
CA ALA A 87 2.55 -3.71 4.25
C ALA A 87 2.03 -2.84 3.11
N LEU A 88 1.13 -3.41 2.34
CA LEU A 88 0.31 -2.69 1.35
C LEU A 88 -1.14 -3.05 1.64
N LEU A 89 -1.96 -2.03 1.86
CA LEU A 89 -3.39 -2.18 2.07
C LEU A 89 -4.13 -1.66 0.84
N ALA A 90 -4.99 -2.50 0.28
CA ALA A 90 -5.74 -2.18 -0.92
C ALA A 90 -7.23 -2.47 -0.72
N VAL A 91 -8.06 -1.69 -1.41
CA VAL A 91 -9.50 -1.85 -1.46
C VAL A 91 -9.93 -2.02 -2.92
N HIS A 92 -11.10 -2.61 -3.13
CA HIS A 92 -11.64 -2.77 -4.48
C HIS A 92 -11.96 -1.44 -5.13
N ARG A 93 -12.33 -0.46 -4.33
CA ARG A 93 -12.67 0.88 -4.79
C ARG A 93 -12.62 1.84 -3.60
N ALA A 94 -12.02 3.01 -3.79
CA ALA A 94 -12.03 4.04 -2.75
C ALA A 94 -13.42 4.69 -2.66
N PRO A 95 -13.87 5.10 -1.46
CA PRO A 95 -15.21 5.64 -1.28
C PRO A 95 -15.36 7.11 -1.64
N TRP A 96 -14.26 7.78 -2.02
CA TRP A 96 -14.26 9.22 -2.29
C TRP A 96 -14.67 9.52 -3.72
N ASP A 97 -15.47 10.58 -3.91
CA ASP A 97 -16.03 10.94 -5.21
C ASP A 97 -14.96 11.32 -6.25
N ASP A 98 -13.84 11.84 -5.80
CA ASP A 98 -12.76 12.31 -6.67
C ASP A 98 -11.69 11.26 -6.95
N THR A 99 -11.98 10.00 -6.63
CA THR A 99 -11.07 8.88 -6.93
C THR A 99 -11.59 8.06 -8.12
N PRO A 100 -10.68 7.43 -8.88
CA PRO A 100 -11.10 6.56 -9.97
C PRO A 100 -11.92 5.37 -9.47
N ASP A 101 -12.82 4.89 -10.30
CA ASP A 101 -13.62 3.70 -10.03
C ASP A 101 -12.82 2.45 -10.37
N CYS A 102 -11.81 2.17 -9.57
CA CYS A 102 -10.91 1.03 -9.75
C CYS A 102 -10.28 0.66 -8.41
N PRO A 103 -9.58 -0.47 -8.33
CA PRO A 103 -8.80 -0.82 -7.13
C PRO A 103 -7.88 0.31 -6.69
N PHE A 104 -7.77 0.47 -5.39
CA PHE A 104 -7.07 1.62 -4.81
C PHE A 104 -6.15 1.17 -3.67
N ILE A 105 -4.90 1.62 -3.69
CA ILE A 105 -3.96 1.42 -2.59
C ILE A 105 -4.17 2.54 -1.58
N THR A 106 -4.63 2.19 -0.38
CA THR A 106 -4.84 3.17 0.69
C THR A 106 -3.56 3.45 1.45
N ASP A 107 -2.71 2.43 1.61
CA ASP A 107 -1.49 2.53 2.40
C ASP A 107 -0.40 1.64 1.85
N LEU A 108 0.83 2.13 1.90
CA LEU A 108 2.04 1.36 1.61
C LEU A 108 3.14 1.89 2.52
N PHE A 109 3.65 1.04 3.39
CA PHE A 109 4.69 1.45 4.33
C PHE A 109 5.66 0.32 4.63
N THR A 110 6.92 0.70 4.89
CA THR A 110 8.00 -0.23 5.20
C THR A 110 8.76 0.28 6.42
N ASP A 111 9.07 -0.62 7.35
CA ASP A 111 9.92 -0.29 8.48
C ASP A 111 11.24 0.29 7.96
N GLN A 112 11.68 1.40 8.54
CA GLN A 112 12.86 2.12 8.08
C GLN A 112 14.12 1.24 8.03
N ARG A 113 14.22 0.26 8.94
CA ARG A 113 15.36 -0.66 9.00
C ARG A 113 15.39 -1.67 7.85
N PHE A 114 14.29 -1.83 7.13
CA PHE A 114 14.14 -2.81 6.07
C PHE A 114 13.93 -2.19 4.69
N ARG A 115 14.20 -0.89 4.55
CA ARG A 115 14.10 -0.21 3.25
C ARG A 115 15.22 -0.63 2.32
N ARG A 116 15.02 -0.37 1.02
CA ARG A 116 15.98 -0.67 -0.06
C ARG A 116 16.24 -2.16 -0.25
N GLN A 117 15.31 -3.01 0.13
CA GLN A 117 15.39 -4.46 -0.08
C GLN A 117 14.33 -4.97 -1.05
N GLY A 118 13.60 -4.08 -1.73
CA GLY A 118 12.59 -4.45 -2.71
C GLY A 118 11.27 -4.90 -2.11
N LEU A 119 11.02 -4.68 -0.83
CA LEU A 119 9.80 -5.14 -0.18
C LEU A 119 8.56 -4.41 -0.71
N ALA A 120 8.62 -3.08 -0.80
CA ALA A 120 7.52 -2.29 -1.34
C ALA A 120 7.22 -2.65 -2.79
N ARG A 121 8.27 -2.84 -3.58
CA ARG A 121 8.14 -3.25 -4.98
C ARG A 121 7.43 -4.60 -5.10
N THR A 122 7.81 -5.57 -4.28
CA THR A 122 7.17 -6.89 -4.25
C THR A 122 5.68 -6.78 -3.94
N LEU A 123 5.33 -5.94 -2.97
CA LEU A 123 3.92 -5.70 -2.60
C LEU A 123 3.14 -5.06 -3.73
N ILE A 124 3.72 -4.09 -4.43
CA ILE A 124 3.08 -3.42 -5.57
C ILE A 124 2.86 -4.43 -6.71
N ILE A 125 3.85 -5.26 -7.00
CA ILE A 125 3.73 -6.29 -8.05
C ILE A 125 2.58 -7.24 -7.74
N ARG A 126 2.43 -7.67 -6.50
CA ARG A 126 1.30 -8.51 -6.08
C ARG A 126 -0.03 -7.81 -6.36
N CYS A 127 -0.14 -6.54 -6.00
CA CYS A 127 -1.36 -5.74 -6.20
C CYS A 127 -1.69 -5.62 -7.70
N LEU A 128 -0.72 -5.24 -8.52
CA LEU A 128 -0.91 -5.08 -9.96
C LEU A 128 -1.28 -6.40 -10.63
N THR A 129 -0.68 -7.50 -10.20
CA THR A 129 -0.98 -8.83 -10.72
C THR A 129 -2.42 -9.23 -10.42
N GLN A 130 -2.90 -8.99 -9.21
CA GLN A 130 -4.28 -9.27 -8.85
C GLN A 130 -5.25 -8.40 -9.64
N ALA A 131 -4.93 -7.12 -9.83
CA ALA A 131 -5.77 -6.19 -10.57
C ALA A 131 -5.89 -6.57 -12.04
N SER A 132 -4.89 -7.22 -12.62
CA SER A 132 -4.87 -7.56 -14.05
C SER A 132 -6.01 -8.47 -14.48
N SER A 133 -6.58 -9.23 -13.56
CA SER A 133 -7.67 -10.17 -13.85
C SER A 133 -9.05 -9.63 -13.48
N THR A 134 -9.16 -8.36 -13.11
CA THR A 134 -10.44 -7.74 -12.76
C THR A 134 -11.08 -7.03 -13.96
N ALA A 135 -12.37 -6.67 -13.82
CA ALA A 135 -13.08 -5.89 -14.83
C ALA A 135 -12.51 -4.48 -15.01
N ARG A 136 -11.85 -3.95 -13.98
CA ARG A 136 -11.18 -2.65 -14.02
C ARG A 136 -9.70 -2.87 -13.73
N PRO A 137 -8.90 -3.28 -14.74
CA PRO A 137 -7.52 -3.70 -14.52
C PRO A 137 -6.58 -2.51 -14.34
N GLN A 138 -6.89 -1.65 -13.41
CA GLN A 138 -6.10 -0.48 -13.05
C GLN A 138 -5.99 -0.41 -11.53
N VAL A 139 -4.95 0.25 -11.04
CA VAL A 139 -4.75 0.51 -9.63
C VAL A 139 -4.41 1.97 -9.46
N ALA A 140 -5.08 2.64 -8.55
CA ALA A 140 -4.84 4.04 -8.25
C ALA A 140 -4.32 4.20 -6.82
N LEU A 141 -3.68 5.33 -6.56
CA LEU A 141 -3.24 5.73 -5.23
C LEU A 141 -3.13 7.24 -5.17
N ARG A 142 -2.98 7.76 -3.96
CA ARG A 142 -2.66 9.17 -3.74
C ARG A 142 -1.29 9.29 -3.09
N VAL A 143 -0.58 10.34 -3.46
CA VAL A 143 0.74 10.63 -2.92
C VAL A 143 0.94 12.14 -2.87
N ASP A 144 1.64 12.62 -1.86
CA ASP A 144 2.04 14.02 -1.81
C ASP A 144 3.11 14.28 -2.87
N SER A 145 2.95 15.38 -3.60
CA SER A 145 3.85 15.71 -4.72
C SER A 145 5.30 15.93 -4.30
N ASP A 146 5.54 16.28 -3.05
CA ASP A 146 6.86 16.49 -2.50
C ASP A 146 7.48 15.23 -1.85
N ASN A 147 6.74 14.13 -1.83
CA ASN A 147 7.28 12.84 -1.38
C ASN A 147 8.08 12.21 -2.52
N THR A 148 9.28 12.71 -2.74
CA THR A 148 10.12 12.32 -3.89
C THR A 148 10.47 10.83 -3.91
N PRO A 149 10.85 10.19 -2.80
CA PRO A 149 11.12 8.75 -2.84
C PRO A 149 9.92 7.92 -3.26
N ALA A 150 8.72 8.24 -2.77
CA ALA A 150 7.51 7.55 -3.15
C ALA A 150 7.15 7.78 -4.61
N MET A 151 7.25 9.03 -5.06
CA MET A 151 7.00 9.37 -6.46
C MET A 151 7.90 8.58 -7.40
N ARG A 152 9.17 8.47 -7.09
CA ARG A 152 10.13 7.69 -7.90
C ARG A 152 9.79 6.22 -7.93
N LEU A 153 9.42 5.65 -6.79
CA LEU A 153 9.03 4.25 -6.71
C LEU A 153 7.81 3.99 -7.59
N TYR A 154 6.76 4.81 -7.43
CA TYR A 154 5.53 4.61 -8.20
C TYR A 154 5.75 4.79 -9.69
N GLN A 155 6.52 5.78 -10.10
CA GLN A 155 6.83 5.99 -11.52
C GLN A 155 7.59 4.81 -12.11
N ARG A 156 8.55 4.23 -11.38
CA ARG A 156 9.25 3.03 -11.83
C ARG A 156 8.33 1.82 -11.96
N MET A 157 7.26 1.77 -11.17
CA MET A 157 6.29 0.69 -11.20
C MET A 157 5.19 0.91 -12.24
N GLY A 158 5.27 1.98 -13.02
CA GLY A 158 4.31 2.24 -14.08
C GLY A 158 3.14 3.15 -13.72
N PHE A 159 3.18 3.76 -12.54
CA PHE A 159 2.16 4.73 -12.14
C PHE A 159 2.44 6.09 -12.79
N GLY A 160 1.40 6.71 -13.31
CA GLY A 160 1.46 8.04 -13.86
C GLY A 160 0.31 8.90 -13.36
N LEU A 161 0.36 10.19 -13.67
CA LEU A 161 -0.71 11.10 -13.31
C LEU A 161 -2.02 10.66 -13.98
N ARG A 162 -3.12 10.74 -13.22
CA ARG A 162 -4.43 10.53 -13.78
C ARG A 162 -4.70 11.62 -14.82
N GLY A 163 -4.97 11.19 -16.07
CA GLY A 163 -5.30 12.13 -17.14
C GLY A 163 -6.67 12.76 -16.95
N PRO A 164 -6.96 13.85 -17.68
CA PRO A 164 -8.30 14.43 -17.68
C PRO A 164 -9.29 13.41 -18.26
N GLU A 165 -10.47 13.35 -17.66
CA GLU A 165 -11.56 12.55 -18.17
C GLU A 165 -12.30 13.28 -19.28
#